data_f62889cf9ea8506f76297229cc08e31c
#
_entry.id   f62889cf9ea8506f76297229cc08e31c
#
_cell.length_a   1.000
_cell.length_b   1.000
_cell.length_c   1.000
_cell.angle_alpha   90.00
_cell.angle_beta   90.00
_cell.angle_gamma   90.00
#
_symmetry.space_group_name_H-M   'P 1'
#
loop_
_entity.id
_entity.type
_entity.pdbx_description
1 polymer ?
#
loop_
_entity_poly.entity_id
_entity_poly.type
_entity_poly.pdbx_seq_one_letter_code
_entity_poly.pdbx_strand_id
1 'polypeptide(L)'
;ADNTEELIALINEYKPDAVLNVALPYQDLTIMEACLECKVDYIDTANYEPEDTDDPEWRAIYEKRCKEAGFTAYFDYSWQWAYDEKFKEAGLTALLGTGFDPGVTSVFSAYALKHYFDEIHTIDILDCNGGDHGYPFATNFNPEINLREVSANGSYWENGHWVEIPAMSIKREYNFDQVGEKDMYLLHHEEIESLAKNIPGVKRIRFFMTFGQSYLDHMRCLEDVGMLSTKPINYEGKEIVPIQFLKALLPDPASLGPRTKGKTNIGCIFTGKK
;
A
#
# COMPACT_ATOMS: atom_id res chain seq x y z
N ALA A 1 11.55 15.12 -1.41
CA ALA A 1 11.05 15.43 -0.06
C ALA A 1 11.88 14.74 1.05
N ASP A 2 13.16 14.47 0.78
CA ASP A 2 14.04 13.72 1.68
C ASP A 2 14.83 14.62 2.65
N ASN A 3 14.62 15.93 2.56
CA ASN A 3 15.30 16.92 3.38
C ASN A 3 14.29 17.72 4.22
N THR A 4 14.27 17.45 5.52
CA THR A 4 13.35 18.09 6.47
C THR A 4 13.55 19.62 6.52
N GLU A 5 14.79 20.14 6.43
CA GLU A 5 15.06 21.58 6.49
C GLU A 5 14.48 22.31 5.25
N GLU A 6 14.60 21.72 4.06
CA GLU A 6 14.01 22.28 2.84
C GLU A 6 12.47 22.26 2.89
N LEU A 7 11.88 21.19 3.44
CA LEU A 7 10.43 21.10 3.65
C LEU A 7 9.94 22.16 4.65
N ILE A 8 10.65 22.36 5.76
CA ILE A 8 10.35 23.41 6.74
C ILE A 8 10.41 24.80 6.08
N ALA A 9 11.44 25.07 5.26
CA ALA A 9 11.55 26.32 4.55
C ALA A 9 10.37 26.55 3.60
N LEU A 10 9.98 25.52 2.86
CA LEU A 10 8.84 25.54 1.94
C LEU A 10 7.51 25.80 2.67
N ILE A 11 7.25 25.05 3.75
CA ILE A 11 6.03 25.20 4.56
C ILE A 11 5.95 26.62 5.15
N ASN A 12 7.07 27.16 5.65
CA ASN A 12 7.13 28.51 6.19
C ASN A 12 6.93 29.61 5.11
N GLU A 13 7.34 29.35 3.87
CA GLU A 13 7.11 30.26 2.73
C GLU A 13 5.63 30.30 2.35
N TYR A 14 5.01 29.12 2.16
CA TYR A 14 3.63 29.01 1.67
C TYR A 14 2.57 29.08 2.77
N LYS A 15 2.92 28.75 4.01
CA LYS A 15 2.04 28.77 5.19
C LYS A 15 0.70 28.04 4.97
N PRO A 16 0.72 26.78 4.55
CA PRO A 16 -0.50 26.00 4.37
C PRO A 16 -1.13 25.66 5.73
N ASP A 17 -2.44 25.41 5.73
CA ASP A 17 -3.14 24.85 6.90
C ASP A 17 -2.86 23.34 7.08
N ALA A 18 -2.60 22.65 5.97
CA ALA A 18 -2.29 21.21 5.97
C ALA A 18 -1.34 20.86 4.81
N VAL A 19 -0.57 19.80 4.97
CA VAL A 19 0.27 19.21 3.93
C VAL A 19 -0.36 17.89 3.50
N LEU A 20 -0.72 17.78 2.21
CA LEU A 20 -1.12 16.52 1.58
C LEU A 20 0.10 15.85 0.96
N ASN A 21 0.52 14.74 1.56
CA ASN A 21 1.60 13.92 1.07
C ASN A 21 1.07 12.88 0.08
N VAL A 22 1.41 13.05 -1.18
CA VAL A 22 1.19 12.09 -2.28
C VAL A 22 2.52 11.69 -2.92
N ALA A 23 3.61 11.84 -2.17
CA ALA A 23 4.95 11.43 -2.56
C ALA A 23 5.15 9.92 -2.35
N LEU A 24 6.39 9.46 -2.51
CA LEU A 24 6.70 8.04 -2.27
C LEU A 24 6.73 7.72 -0.78
N PRO A 25 6.39 6.48 -0.38
CA PRO A 25 6.20 6.12 1.03
C PRO A 25 7.45 6.30 1.91
N TYR A 26 8.64 6.19 1.37
CA TYR A 26 9.87 6.44 2.14
C TYR A 26 10.10 7.90 2.55
N GLN A 27 9.26 8.83 2.10
CA GLN A 27 9.33 10.25 2.44
C GLN A 27 8.35 10.66 3.56
N ASP A 28 7.47 9.76 3.99
CA ASP A 28 6.39 10.07 4.92
C ASP A 28 6.90 10.65 6.24
N LEU A 29 7.87 10.00 6.88
CA LEU A 29 8.35 10.43 8.20
C LEU A 29 9.06 11.78 8.13
N THR A 30 9.82 12.05 7.08
CA THR A 30 10.50 13.33 6.85
C THR A 30 9.49 14.46 6.71
N ILE A 31 8.39 14.21 6.00
CA ILE A 31 7.30 15.19 5.83
C ILE A 31 6.53 15.38 7.14
N MET A 32 6.25 14.30 7.89
CA MET A 32 5.59 14.38 9.22
C MET A 32 6.42 15.21 10.20
N GLU A 33 7.74 15.05 10.23
CA GLU A 33 8.63 15.85 11.08
C GLU A 33 8.59 17.33 10.71
N ALA A 34 8.63 17.66 9.42
CA ALA A 34 8.50 19.05 8.96
C ALA A 34 7.14 19.66 9.35
N CYS A 35 6.05 18.89 9.24
CA CYS A 35 4.71 19.33 9.66
C CYS A 35 4.64 19.63 11.16
N LEU A 36 5.22 18.76 12.00
CA LEU A 36 5.28 18.99 13.44
C LEU A 36 6.05 20.26 13.81
N GLU A 37 7.21 20.46 13.19
CA GLU A 37 8.04 21.65 13.44
C GLU A 37 7.33 22.93 13.02
N CYS A 38 6.64 22.92 11.89
CA CYS A 38 5.91 24.07 11.35
C CYS A 38 4.50 24.24 11.94
N LYS A 39 4.03 23.29 12.75
CA LYS A 39 2.67 23.24 13.34
C LYS A 39 1.56 23.29 12.29
N VAL A 40 1.64 22.41 11.31
CA VAL A 40 0.64 22.22 10.25
C VAL A 40 0.12 20.77 10.27
N ASP A 41 -1.12 20.58 9.87
CA ASP A 41 -1.73 19.26 9.78
C ASP A 41 -1.10 18.43 8.66
N TYR A 42 -1.12 17.11 8.82
CA TYR A 42 -0.55 16.14 7.89
C TYR A 42 -1.61 15.18 7.34
N ILE A 43 -1.53 14.88 6.06
CA ILE A 43 -2.42 13.91 5.39
C ILE A 43 -1.54 13.08 4.44
N ASP A 44 -1.69 11.75 4.45
CA ASP A 44 -1.04 10.86 3.49
C ASP A 44 -1.99 9.88 2.81
N THR A 45 -1.47 9.13 1.85
CA THR A 45 -2.21 8.14 1.06
C THR A 45 -1.62 6.73 1.13
N ALA A 46 -0.50 6.54 1.83
CA ALA A 46 0.20 5.26 1.95
C ALA A 46 0.97 5.19 3.28
N ASN A 47 1.33 3.97 3.71
CA ASN A 47 2.19 3.77 4.87
C ASN A 47 3.67 3.96 4.51
N TYR A 48 4.45 4.36 5.51
CA TYR A 48 5.91 4.48 5.37
C TYR A 48 6.56 3.15 5.02
N GLU A 49 7.49 3.22 4.10
CA GLU A 49 8.40 2.15 3.75
C GLU A 49 9.81 2.71 3.60
N PRO A 50 10.84 2.15 4.26
CA PRO A 50 12.21 2.61 4.06
C PRO A 50 12.67 2.33 2.63
N GLU A 51 13.48 3.23 2.10
CA GLU A 51 14.07 3.11 0.76
C GLU A 51 14.99 1.89 0.65
N ASP A 52 15.70 1.57 1.74
CA ASP A 52 16.59 0.40 1.86
C ASP A 52 16.05 -0.61 2.87
N THR A 53 15.34 -1.62 2.37
CA THR A 53 14.84 -2.73 3.17
C THR A 53 15.92 -3.75 3.56
N ASP A 54 17.10 -3.65 3.00
CA ASP A 54 18.26 -4.47 3.37
C ASP A 54 19.08 -3.84 4.51
N ASP A 55 18.72 -2.65 4.99
CA ASP A 55 19.30 -2.04 6.20
C ASP A 55 19.13 -2.99 7.40
N PRO A 56 20.24 -3.46 8.01
CA PRO A 56 20.18 -4.42 9.10
C PRO A 56 19.48 -3.88 10.37
N GLU A 57 19.59 -2.58 10.64
CA GLU A 57 18.97 -1.95 11.81
C GLU A 57 17.45 -1.87 11.63
N TRP A 58 17.03 -1.38 10.49
CA TRP A 58 15.59 -1.36 10.13
C TRP A 58 15.01 -2.76 10.16
N ARG A 59 15.68 -3.73 9.51
CA ARG A 59 15.22 -5.12 9.45
C ARG A 59 15.05 -5.73 10.86
N ALA A 60 15.98 -5.51 11.77
CA ALA A 60 15.88 -6.01 13.13
C ALA A 60 14.68 -5.43 13.90
N ILE A 61 14.40 -4.12 13.72
CA ILE A 61 13.24 -3.46 14.30
C ILE A 61 11.96 -4.03 13.69
N TYR A 62 11.93 -4.15 12.38
CA TYR A 62 10.78 -4.62 11.64
C TYR A 62 10.43 -6.08 11.96
N GLU A 63 11.41 -6.98 11.93
CA GLU A 63 11.23 -8.39 12.30
C GLU A 63 10.68 -8.56 13.73
N LYS A 64 11.14 -7.72 14.66
CA LYS A 64 10.60 -7.69 16.02
C LYS A 64 9.13 -7.31 16.02
N ARG A 65 8.73 -6.28 15.28
CA ARG A 65 7.33 -5.83 15.18
C ARG A 65 6.44 -6.89 14.54
N CYS A 66 6.88 -7.48 13.44
CA CYS A 66 6.16 -8.57 12.77
C CYS A 66 5.93 -9.75 13.70
N LYS A 67 6.96 -10.13 14.46
CA LYS A 67 6.86 -11.21 15.44
C LYS A 67 5.87 -10.89 16.56
N GLU A 68 5.85 -9.67 17.05
CA GLU A 68 4.90 -9.19 18.05
C GLU A 68 3.46 -9.16 17.51
N ALA A 69 3.29 -8.79 16.24
CA ALA A 69 2.01 -8.77 15.55
C ALA A 69 1.56 -10.14 15.01
N GLY A 70 2.47 -11.12 14.91
CA GLY A 70 2.20 -12.47 14.42
C GLY A 70 2.12 -12.61 12.91
N PHE A 71 2.77 -11.73 12.15
CA PHE A 71 2.84 -11.80 10.68
C PHE A 71 4.19 -11.28 10.16
N THR A 72 4.46 -11.42 8.86
CA THR A 72 5.73 -11.05 8.21
C THR A 72 5.56 -10.11 7.01
N ALA A 73 4.49 -9.31 6.97
CA ALA A 73 4.32 -8.29 5.94
C ALA A 73 5.32 -7.13 6.11
N TYR A 74 5.77 -6.53 5.01
CA TYR A 74 6.75 -5.45 5.01
C TYR A 74 6.11 -4.05 5.07
N PHE A 75 4.79 -3.97 5.15
CA PHE A 75 4.03 -2.73 5.06
C PHE A 75 3.11 -2.60 6.27
N ASP A 76 3.32 -1.59 7.10
CA ASP A 76 2.44 -1.25 8.21
C ASP A 76 2.51 0.24 8.57
N TYR A 77 1.47 0.75 9.23
CA TYR A 77 1.40 2.12 9.72
C TYR A 77 2.12 2.36 11.05
N SER A 78 2.74 1.36 11.66
CA SER A 78 3.36 1.48 12.99
C SER A 78 4.43 2.57 13.06
N TRP A 79 5.08 2.88 11.95
CA TRP A 79 6.06 3.95 11.84
C TRP A 79 5.41 5.33 11.99
N GLN A 80 4.32 5.59 11.28
CA GLN A 80 3.58 6.84 11.40
C GLN A 80 2.85 6.92 12.73
N TRP A 81 2.28 5.82 13.25
CA TRP A 81 1.67 5.76 14.58
C TRP A 81 2.63 6.09 15.72
N ALA A 82 3.94 5.94 15.54
CA ALA A 82 4.94 6.37 16.52
C ALA A 82 4.94 7.90 16.75
N TYR A 83 4.33 8.67 15.85
CA TYR A 83 4.18 10.12 15.98
C TYR A 83 2.87 10.56 16.64
N ASP A 84 1.95 9.63 16.97
CA ASP A 84 0.61 9.93 17.50
C ASP A 84 0.63 10.90 18.68
N GLU A 85 1.43 10.60 19.72
CA GLU A 85 1.52 11.45 20.89
C GLU A 85 2.11 12.85 20.56
N LYS A 86 3.08 12.94 19.66
CA LYS A 86 3.66 14.21 19.23
C LYS A 86 2.64 15.12 18.54
N PHE A 87 1.82 14.55 17.64
CA PHE A 87 0.75 15.29 16.97
C PHE A 87 -0.33 15.73 17.97
N LYS A 88 -0.74 14.86 18.89
CA LYS A 88 -1.69 15.20 19.97
C LYS A 88 -1.20 16.32 20.88
N GLU A 89 0.06 16.24 21.34
CA GLU A 89 0.66 17.27 22.20
C GLU A 89 0.79 18.62 21.45
N ALA A 90 1.05 18.59 20.15
CA ALA A 90 1.08 19.79 19.31
C ALA A 90 -0.32 20.36 18.98
N GLY A 91 -1.39 19.62 19.27
CA GLY A 91 -2.77 19.97 18.90
C GLY A 91 -3.02 19.88 17.41
N LEU A 92 -2.28 19.01 16.70
CA LEU A 92 -2.33 18.81 15.27
C LEU A 92 -3.01 17.48 14.91
N THR A 93 -3.48 17.40 13.66
CA THR A 93 -4.06 16.20 13.08
C THR A 93 -3.10 15.56 12.08
N ALA A 94 -2.88 14.26 12.21
CA ALA A 94 -2.31 13.42 11.16
C ALA A 94 -3.40 12.46 10.66
N LEU A 95 -3.79 12.58 9.38
CA LEU A 95 -4.78 11.72 8.76
C LEU A 95 -4.09 10.75 7.81
N LEU A 96 -4.02 9.47 8.20
CA LEU A 96 -3.25 8.45 7.52
C LEU A 96 -4.11 7.62 6.57
N GLY A 97 -3.55 7.23 5.42
CA GLY A 97 -4.18 6.32 4.48
C GLY A 97 -5.45 6.87 3.84
N THR A 98 -5.40 8.04 3.21
CA THR A 98 -6.56 8.73 2.63
C THR A 98 -6.70 8.58 1.13
N GLY A 99 -6.23 7.45 0.57
CA GLY A 99 -6.39 7.09 -0.83
C GLY A 99 -7.72 6.40 -1.13
N PHE A 100 -7.72 5.54 -2.14
CA PHE A 100 -8.84 4.62 -2.41
C PHE A 100 -8.75 3.39 -1.51
N ASP A 101 -7.65 2.74 -1.53
CA ASP A 101 -7.19 1.61 -0.74
C ASP A 101 -5.71 1.86 -0.37
N PRO A 102 -5.46 2.21 0.87
CA PRO A 102 -6.38 2.52 1.98
C PRO A 102 -7.12 3.86 1.82
N GLY A 103 -8.28 3.98 2.45
CA GLY A 103 -9.03 5.24 2.58
C GLY A 103 -10.50 5.09 2.26
N VAL A 104 -10.92 5.16 0.99
CA VAL A 104 -12.32 5.04 0.59
C VAL A 104 -12.92 3.69 1.02
N THR A 105 -12.17 2.60 0.97
CA THR A 105 -12.57 1.27 1.45
C THR A 105 -12.86 1.24 2.96
N SER A 106 -12.11 1.99 3.75
CA SER A 106 -12.36 2.20 5.17
C SER A 106 -13.64 3.01 5.40
N VAL A 107 -13.89 4.05 4.58
CA VAL A 107 -15.13 4.83 4.62
C VAL A 107 -16.33 3.97 4.25
N PHE A 108 -16.24 3.11 3.23
CA PHE A 108 -17.30 2.16 2.88
C PHE A 108 -17.61 1.23 4.05
N SER A 109 -16.60 0.73 4.75
CA SER A 109 -16.76 -0.16 5.90
C SER A 109 -17.45 0.54 7.07
N ALA A 110 -17.04 1.75 7.41
CA ALA A 110 -17.66 2.57 8.43
C ALA A 110 -19.11 2.94 8.08
N TYR A 111 -19.36 3.29 6.81
CA TYR A 111 -20.71 3.61 6.33
C TYR A 111 -21.61 2.38 6.35
N ALA A 112 -21.11 1.22 5.94
CA ALA A 112 -21.87 -0.03 5.99
C ALA A 112 -22.25 -0.39 7.42
N LEU A 113 -21.31 -0.34 8.36
CA LEU A 113 -21.57 -0.60 9.77
C LEU A 113 -22.63 0.37 10.35
N LYS A 114 -22.51 1.66 9.99
CA LYS A 114 -23.44 2.68 10.52
C LYS A 114 -24.87 2.55 9.99
N HIS A 115 -25.04 2.12 8.74
CA HIS A 115 -26.34 2.24 8.05
C HIS A 115 -27.01 0.91 7.70
N TYR A 116 -26.23 -0.16 7.54
CA TYR A 116 -26.74 -1.43 7.01
C TYR A 116 -26.55 -2.64 7.92
N PHE A 117 -25.61 -2.58 8.87
CA PHE A 117 -25.29 -3.70 9.73
C PHE A 117 -25.26 -3.28 11.21
N ASP A 118 -25.74 -4.17 12.09
CA ASP A 118 -25.48 -4.09 13.53
C ASP A 118 -24.12 -4.73 13.89
N GLU A 119 -23.74 -5.77 13.13
CA GLU A 119 -22.44 -6.46 13.24
C GLU A 119 -21.91 -6.79 11.85
N ILE A 120 -20.69 -6.38 11.51
CA ILE A 120 -19.97 -6.86 10.32
C ILE A 120 -19.07 -8.03 10.72
N HIS A 121 -19.27 -9.18 10.08
CA HIS A 121 -18.49 -10.39 10.34
C HIS A 121 -17.33 -10.55 9.36
N THR A 122 -17.52 -10.25 8.09
CA THR A 122 -16.46 -10.35 7.09
C THR A 122 -16.43 -9.15 6.17
N ILE A 123 -15.24 -8.79 5.75
CA ILE A 123 -14.96 -7.74 4.76
C ILE A 123 -14.04 -8.35 3.71
N ASP A 124 -14.47 -8.42 2.47
CA ASP A 124 -13.61 -8.66 1.33
C ASP A 124 -13.50 -7.34 0.53
N ILE A 125 -12.32 -6.78 0.46
CA ILE A 125 -11.98 -5.58 -0.31
C ILE A 125 -11.53 -6.05 -1.68
N LEU A 126 -12.06 -5.44 -2.74
CA LEU A 126 -11.81 -5.82 -4.11
C LEU A 126 -11.32 -4.60 -4.89
N ASP A 127 -10.07 -4.65 -5.35
CA ASP A 127 -9.53 -3.68 -6.30
C ASP A 127 -9.42 -4.29 -7.70
N CYS A 128 -10.16 -3.73 -8.63
CA CYS A 128 -10.14 -4.12 -10.02
C CYS A 128 -9.66 -2.98 -10.90
N ASN A 129 -8.45 -3.10 -11.42
CA ASN A 129 -7.98 -2.28 -12.51
C ASN A 129 -8.27 -2.97 -13.85
N GLY A 130 -9.40 -2.62 -14.46
CA GLY A 130 -9.82 -3.12 -15.77
C GLY A 130 -9.31 -2.28 -16.95
N GLY A 131 -8.37 -1.36 -16.73
CA GLY A 131 -7.79 -0.52 -17.77
C GLY A 131 -6.74 -1.24 -18.61
N ASP A 132 -6.63 -0.85 -19.90
CA ASP A 132 -5.59 -1.27 -20.83
C ASP A 132 -4.83 -0.03 -21.32
N HIS A 133 -3.55 0.04 -21.03
CA HIS A 133 -2.63 1.10 -21.45
C HIS A 133 -1.86 0.76 -22.73
N GLY A 134 -2.02 -0.45 -23.27
CA GLY A 134 -1.45 -0.91 -24.53
C GLY A 134 0.04 -1.30 -24.46
N TYR A 135 0.63 -1.44 -23.27
CA TYR A 135 1.96 -2.04 -23.10
C TYR A 135 1.83 -3.51 -22.70
N PRO A 136 2.73 -4.38 -23.19
CA PRO A 136 2.76 -5.79 -22.75
C PRO A 136 2.96 -5.96 -21.26
N PHE A 137 3.75 -5.05 -20.65
CA PHE A 137 4.03 -4.99 -19.23
C PHE A 137 4.30 -3.55 -18.81
N ALA A 138 3.59 -3.08 -17.80
CA ALA A 138 3.78 -1.80 -17.12
C ALA A 138 3.07 -1.84 -15.78
N THR A 139 3.43 -0.93 -14.87
CA THR A 139 2.80 -0.77 -13.56
C THR A 139 2.02 0.56 -13.52
N ASN A 140 0.88 0.58 -12.85
CA ASN A 140 0.02 1.77 -12.80
C ASN A 140 0.51 2.85 -11.83
N PHE A 141 1.39 2.49 -10.91
CA PHE A 141 2.05 3.40 -9.96
C PHE A 141 3.54 3.06 -9.89
N ASN A 142 4.26 3.53 -8.88
CA ASN A 142 5.71 3.32 -8.79
C ASN A 142 6.08 1.86 -9.06
N PRO A 143 6.88 1.56 -10.09
CA PRO A 143 7.17 0.19 -10.49
C PRO A 143 7.80 -0.65 -9.39
N GLU A 144 8.74 -0.08 -8.63
CA GLU A 144 9.42 -0.80 -7.57
C GLU A 144 8.46 -1.24 -6.46
N ILE A 145 7.63 -0.33 -5.98
CA ILE A 145 6.63 -0.61 -4.95
C ILE A 145 5.65 -1.67 -5.43
N ASN A 146 5.09 -1.50 -6.63
CA ASN A 146 4.17 -2.47 -7.20
C ASN A 146 4.79 -3.87 -7.35
N LEU A 147 6.01 -3.94 -7.88
CA LEU A 147 6.69 -5.23 -8.08
C LEU A 147 7.00 -5.94 -6.76
N ARG A 148 7.40 -5.19 -5.72
CA ARG A 148 7.68 -5.72 -4.39
C ARG A 148 6.42 -6.18 -3.68
N GLU A 149 5.35 -5.41 -3.74
CA GLU A 149 4.04 -5.75 -3.17
C GLU A 149 3.50 -7.05 -3.74
N VAL A 150 3.50 -7.21 -5.06
CA VAL A 150 2.99 -8.40 -5.74
C VAL A 150 3.86 -9.65 -5.49
N SER A 151 5.16 -9.47 -5.26
CA SER A 151 6.09 -10.56 -4.95
C SER A 151 6.14 -10.95 -3.47
N ALA A 152 5.59 -10.12 -2.58
CA ALA A 152 5.57 -10.38 -1.15
C ALA A 152 4.52 -11.43 -0.77
N ASN A 153 4.73 -12.10 0.35
CA ASN A 153 3.71 -12.96 0.94
C ASN A 153 2.45 -12.14 1.23
N GLY A 154 1.30 -12.70 0.91
CA GLY A 154 0.02 -12.13 1.27
C GLY A 154 -0.29 -12.36 2.75
N SER A 155 -1.11 -11.50 3.34
CA SER A 155 -1.67 -11.75 4.66
C SER A 155 -3.08 -11.17 4.79
N TYR A 156 -3.86 -11.74 5.69
CA TYR A 156 -5.20 -11.30 5.98
C TYR A 156 -5.55 -11.51 7.46
N TRP A 157 -6.57 -10.81 7.93
CA TRP A 157 -7.08 -10.97 9.30
C TRP A 157 -8.14 -12.04 9.38
N GLU A 158 -8.00 -12.97 10.33
CA GLU A 158 -9.01 -14.00 10.59
C GLU A 158 -9.07 -14.37 12.07
N ASN A 159 -10.27 -14.31 12.66
CA ASN A 159 -10.56 -14.71 14.04
C ASN A 159 -9.58 -14.16 15.10
N GLY A 160 -9.21 -12.89 14.99
CA GLY A 160 -8.38 -12.22 15.98
C GLY A 160 -6.88 -12.33 15.75
N HIS A 161 -6.43 -12.88 14.62
CA HIS A 161 -5.01 -13.01 14.29
C HIS A 161 -4.74 -12.84 12.81
N TRP A 162 -3.49 -12.54 12.48
CA TRP A 162 -3.01 -12.50 11.12
C TRP A 162 -2.73 -13.91 10.58
N VAL A 163 -3.11 -14.13 9.33
CA VAL A 163 -2.80 -15.36 8.57
C VAL A 163 -1.94 -14.98 7.38
N GLU A 164 -0.73 -15.51 7.33
CA GLU A 164 0.18 -15.33 6.20
C GLU A 164 0.02 -16.47 5.19
N ILE A 165 0.15 -16.11 3.92
CA ILE A 165 0.08 -17.03 2.78
C ILE A 165 1.21 -16.74 1.79
N PRO A 166 1.67 -17.71 1.01
CA PRO A 166 2.61 -17.45 -0.08
C PRO A 166 2.03 -16.43 -1.08
N ALA A 167 2.93 -15.65 -1.71
CA ALA A 167 2.56 -14.67 -2.71
C ALA A 167 1.60 -15.27 -3.76
N MET A 168 0.54 -14.56 -4.09
CA MET A 168 -0.44 -14.89 -5.13
C MET A 168 -1.09 -16.29 -5.02
N SER A 169 -1.01 -16.96 -3.85
CA SER A 169 -1.47 -18.35 -3.68
C SER A 169 -2.98 -18.52 -3.58
N ILE A 170 -3.71 -17.47 -3.19
CA ILE A 170 -5.18 -17.49 -3.15
C ILE A 170 -5.72 -16.67 -4.32
N LYS A 171 -6.34 -17.37 -5.25
CA LYS A 171 -7.00 -16.82 -6.43
C LYS A 171 -8.51 -16.95 -6.30
N ARG A 172 -9.23 -15.95 -6.75
CA ARG A 172 -10.70 -15.95 -6.82
C ARG A 172 -11.16 -15.25 -8.09
N GLU A 173 -12.20 -15.75 -8.74
CA GLU A 173 -12.87 -15.08 -9.84
C GLU A 173 -14.02 -14.22 -9.29
N TYR A 174 -14.22 -13.03 -9.88
CA TYR A 174 -15.32 -12.14 -9.56
C TYR A 174 -15.79 -11.37 -10.81
N ASN A 175 -17.11 -11.20 -10.91
CA ASN A 175 -17.72 -10.42 -11.99
C ASN A 175 -17.93 -8.98 -11.53
N PHE A 176 -16.99 -8.10 -11.90
CA PHE A 176 -17.01 -6.69 -11.54
C PHE A 176 -18.00 -5.92 -12.38
N ASP A 177 -18.78 -5.04 -11.73
CA ASP A 177 -19.74 -4.20 -12.45
C ASP A 177 -19.03 -3.35 -13.52
N GLN A 178 -19.58 -3.35 -14.73
CA GLN A 178 -19.08 -2.65 -15.91
C GLN A 178 -17.67 -3.04 -16.39
N VAL A 179 -17.02 -4.01 -15.78
CA VAL A 179 -15.70 -4.55 -16.18
C VAL A 179 -15.79 -5.99 -16.65
N GLY A 180 -16.68 -6.80 -16.01
CA GLY A 180 -16.84 -8.22 -16.29
C GLY A 180 -16.00 -9.12 -15.38
N GLU A 181 -15.92 -10.39 -15.75
CA GLU A 181 -15.19 -11.41 -14.99
C GLU A 181 -13.68 -11.15 -15.01
N LYS A 182 -13.07 -11.16 -13.82
CA LYS A 182 -11.63 -11.04 -13.61
C LYS A 182 -11.16 -11.98 -12.52
N ASP A 183 -9.97 -12.51 -12.72
CA ASP A 183 -9.20 -13.16 -11.68
C ASP A 183 -8.63 -12.12 -10.72
N MET A 184 -8.82 -12.33 -9.44
CA MET A 184 -8.24 -11.51 -8.38
C MET A 184 -7.45 -12.37 -7.40
N TYR A 185 -6.42 -11.80 -6.82
CA TYR A 185 -5.47 -12.49 -5.96
C TYR A 185 -5.41 -11.81 -4.60
N LEU A 186 -5.31 -12.62 -3.54
CA LEU A 186 -5.19 -12.12 -2.18
C LEU A 186 -3.78 -11.58 -1.95
N LEU A 187 -3.70 -10.32 -1.52
CA LEU A 187 -2.49 -9.64 -1.10
C LEU A 187 -2.62 -9.18 0.36
N HIS A 188 -1.50 -8.80 0.97
CA HIS A 188 -1.54 -7.93 2.14
C HIS A 188 -1.90 -6.51 1.70
N HIS A 189 -2.68 -5.79 2.53
CA HIS A 189 -2.91 -4.37 2.30
C HIS A 189 -3.17 -3.64 3.63
N GLU A 190 -2.77 -2.37 3.70
CA GLU A 190 -2.62 -1.63 4.95
C GLU A 190 -3.93 -1.35 5.68
N GLU A 191 -5.03 -1.14 4.96
CA GLU A 191 -6.32 -0.85 5.60
C GLU A 191 -6.84 -2.00 6.47
N ILE A 192 -6.34 -3.22 6.27
CA ILE A 192 -6.72 -4.38 7.09
C ILE A 192 -6.41 -4.11 8.57
N GLU A 193 -5.28 -3.45 8.89
CA GLU A 193 -4.93 -3.07 10.25
C GLU A 193 -5.99 -2.18 10.90
N SER A 194 -6.33 -1.09 10.20
CA SER A 194 -7.30 -0.11 10.67
C SER A 194 -8.68 -0.74 10.84
N LEU A 195 -9.11 -1.55 9.88
CA LEU A 195 -10.41 -2.22 9.92
C LEU A 195 -10.47 -3.28 11.03
N ALA A 196 -9.41 -4.08 11.23
CA ALA A 196 -9.34 -5.05 12.31
C ALA A 196 -9.42 -4.40 13.69
N LYS A 197 -8.83 -3.23 13.85
CA LYS A 197 -8.83 -2.44 15.08
C LYS A 197 -10.17 -1.76 15.35
N ASN A 198 -10.84 -1.25 14.31
CA ASN A 198 -11.96 -0.32 14.45
C ASN A 198 -13.34 -0.91 14.11
N ILE A 199 -13.43 -2.09 13.48
CA ILE A 199 -14.72 -2.77 13.23
C ILE A 199 -14.96 -3.81 14.30
N PRO A 200 -15.85 -3.55 15.29
CA PRO A 200 -16.06 -4.47 16.40
C PRO A 200 -16.61 -5.83 15.96
N GLY A 201 -16.00 -6.90 16.44
CA GLY A 201 -16.50 -8.26 16.18
C GLY A 201 -16.21 -8.81 14.78
N VAL A 202 -15.46 -8.12 13.96
CA VAL A 202 -15.05 -8.60 12.64
C VAL A 202 -14.22 -9.87 12.78
N LYS A 203 -14.57 -10.88 11.98
CA LYS A 203 -13.95 -12.21 12.02
C LYS A 203 -12.94 -12.43 10.91
N ARG A 204 -13.13 -11.79 9.75
CA ARG A 204 -12.23 -11.92 8.61
C ARG A 204 -12.22 -10.65 7.76
N ILE A 205 -11.02 -10.21 7.40
CA ILE A 205 -10.80 -9.09 6.46
C ILE A 205 -9.75 -9.56 5.46
N ARG A 206 -10.06 -9.42 4.16
CA ARG A 206 -9.18 -9.80 3.06
C ARG A 206 -9.16 -8.71 2.00
N PHE A 207 -8.01 -8.51 1.39
CA PHE A 207 -7.84 -7.64 0.24
C PHE A 207 -7.52 -8.47 -1.00
N PHE A 208 -8.15 -8.14 -2.11
CA PHE A 208 -7.94 -8.78 -3.41
C PHE A 208 -7.71 -7.73 -4.48
N MET A 209 -6.69 -7.96 -5.30
CA MET A 209 -6.38 -7.14 -6.47
C MET A 209 -6.40 -7.99 -7.75
N THR A 210 -6.82 -7.39 -8.86
CA THR A 210 -6.87 -8.07 -10.16
C THR A 210 -5.57 -7.90 -10.93
N PHE A 211 -5.13 -9.00 -11.55
CA PHE A 211 -3.98 -9.01 -12.47
C PHE A 211 -4.32 -9.75 -13.75
N GLY A 212 -3.88 -9.21 -14.89
CA GLY A 212 -3.97 -9.90 -16.16
C GLY A 212 -2.94 -11.02 -16.29
N GLN A 213 -3.26 -12.10 -17.02
CA GLN A 213 -2.35 -13.23 -17.17
C GLN A 213 -1.00 -12.80 -17.78
N SER A 214 -1.00 -11.92 -18.78
CA SER A 214 0.23 -11.38 -19.36
C SER A 214 1.12 -10.71 -18.32
N TYR A 215 0.54 -9.92 -17.41
CA TYR A 215 1.29 -9.29 -16.32
C TYR A 215 1.94 -10.35 -15.41
N LEU A 216 1.20 -11.35 -14.99
CA LEU A 216 1.70 -12.42 -14.12
C LEU A 216 2.81 -13.26 -14.78
N ASP A 217 2.69 -13.52 -16.09
CA ASP A 217 3.72 -14.27 -16.83
C ASP A 217 5.04 -13.49 -16.92
N HIS A 218 4.97 -12.16 -17.13
CA HIS A 218 6.16 -11.30 -17.10
C HIS A 218 6.76 -11.21 -15.70
N MET A 219 5.94 -11.05 -14.67
CA MET A 219 6.39 -11.01 -13.27
C MET A 219 7.15 -12.26 -12.91
N ARG A 220 6.61 -13.45 -13.22
CA ARG A 220 7.27 -14.73 -12.96
C ARG A 220 8.61 -14.81 -13.68
N CYS A 221 8.66 -14.44 -14.96
CA CYS A 221 9.91 -14.45 -15.73
C CYS A 221 10.97 -13.53 -15.12
N LEU A 222 10.57 -12.32 -14.69
CA LEU A 222 11.48 -11.36 -14.06
C LEU A 222 11.98 -11.84 -12.71
N GLU A 223 11.13 -12.50 -11.93
CA GLU A 223 11.50 -13.12 -10.66
C GLU A 223 12.47 -14.29 -10.86
N ASP A 224 12.15 -15.22 -11.77
CA ASP A 224 12.97 -16.41 -12.07
C ASP A 224 14.39 -16.03 -12.53
N VAL A 225 14.57 -14.91 -13.22
CA VAL A 225 15.89 -14.42 -13.65
C VAL A 225 16.56 -13.46 -12.65
N GLY A 226 15.93 -13.19 -11.50
CA GLY A 226 16.47 -12.35 -10.43
C GLY A 226 16.39 -10.85 -10.70
N MET A 227 15.59 -10.40 -11.69
CA MET A 227 15.43 -8.97 -11.99
C MET A 227 14.65 -8.18 -10.94
N LEU A 228 13.94 -8.86 -10.03
CA LEU A 228 13.22 -8.23 -8.91
C LEU A 228 14.10 -8.10 -7.66
N SER A 229 15.37 -8.50 -7.72
CA SER A 229 16.29 -8.41 -6.58
C SER A 229 16.65 -6.97 -6.25
N THR A 230 16.58 -6.63 -4.94
CA THR A 230 17.11 -5.38 -4.38
C THR A 230 18.61 -5.44 -4.09
N LYS A 231 19.22 -6.65 -4.15
CA LYS A 231 20.63 -6.85 -3.87
C LYS A 231 21.49 -6.45 -5.07
N PRO A 232 22.51 -5.62 -4.86
CA PRO A 232 23.38 -5.20 -5.94
C PRO A 232 24.18 -6.37 -6.52
N ILE A 233 24.37 -6.34 -7.81
CA ILE A 233 25.27 -7.24 -8.57
C ILE A 233 26.39 -6.45 -9.22
N ASN A 234 27.57 -7.07 -9.38
CA ASN A 234 28.65 -6.45 -10.13
C ASN A 234 28.55 -6.84 -11.62
N TYR A 235 28.43 -5.85 -12.47
CA TYR A 235 28.51 -6.01 -13.92
C TYR A 235 29.62 -5.13 -14.50
N GLU A 236 30.67 -5.73 -15.01
CA GLU A 236 31.82 -5.03 -15.61
C GLU A 236 32.44 -3.94 -14.70
N GLY A 237 32.54 -4.22 -13.40
CA GLY A 237 33.09 -3.30 -12.41
C GLY A 237 32.13 -2.19 -11.95
N LYS A 238 30.86 -2.23 -12.37
CA LYS A 238 29.81 -1.33 -11.88
C LYS A 238 28.82 -2.12 -11.02
N GLU A 239 28.42 -1.51 -9.93
CA GLU A 239 27.36 -2.03 -9.09
C GLU A 239 26.00 -1.65 -9.69
N ILE A 240 25.13 -2.64 -9.87
CA ILE A 240 23.78 -2.48 -10.42
C ILE A 240 22.79 -3.19 -9.49
N VAL A 241 21.75 -2.51 -9.09
CA VAL A 241 20.60 -3.10 -8.40
C VAL A 241 19.56 -3.51 -9.45
N PRO A 242 19.26 -4.82 -9.62
CA PRO A 242 18.43 -5.30 -10.72
C PRO A 242 17.06 -4.64 -10.82
N ILE A 243 16.33 -4.50 -9.70
CA ILE A 243 14.99 -3.87 -9.68
C ILE A 243 15.06 -2.39 -10.09
N GLN A 244 16.11 -1.65 -9.70
CA GLN A 244 16.28 -0.25 -10.08
C GLN A 244 16.58 -0.12 -11.58
N PHE A 245 17.35 -1.06 -12.12
CA PHE A 245 17.58 -1.12 -13.58
C PHE A 245 16.30 -1.43 -14.34
N LEU A 246 15.50 -2.41 -13.87
CA LEU A 246 14.19 -2.72 -14.43
C LEU A 246 13.26 -1.51 -14.40
N LYS A 247 13.17 -0.82 -13.25
CA LYS A 247 12.37 0.40 -13.08
C LYS A 247 12.72 1.47 -14.13
N ALA A 248 14.00 1.64 -14.43
CA ALA A 248 14.46 2.59 -15.46
C ALA A 248 14.05 2.22 -16.89
N LEU A 249 13.72 0.95 -17.16
CA LEU A 249 13.27 0.45 -18.46
C LEU A 249 11.75 0.54 -18.63
N LEU A 250 10.99 0.55 -17.53
CA LEU A 250 9.53 0.56 -17.58
C LEU A 250 9.00 1.94 -17.96
N PRO A 251 7.82 2.01 -18.59
CA PRO A 251 7.16 3.28 -18.85
C PRO A 251 6.89 4.03 -17.53
N ASP A 252 7.09 5.34 -17.55
CA ASP A 252 6.67 6.19 -16.44
C ASP A 252 5.14 6.06 -16.22
N PRO A 253 4.68 5.66 -15.01
CA PRO A 253 3.26 5.53 -14.69
C PRO A 253 2.44 6.78 -15.03
N ALA A 254 3.01 7.99 -14.84
CA ALA A 254 2.34 9.25 -15.19
C ALA A 254 2.00 9.34 -16.70
N SER A 255 2.74 8.63 -17.56
CA SER A 255 2.50 8.60 -19.00
C SER A 255 1.36 7.67 -19.40
N LEU A 256 0.91 6.79 -18.50
CA LEU A 256 -0.10 5.76 -18.80
C LEU A 256 -1.52 6.31 -18.79
N GLY A 257 -1.83 7.25 -17.89
CA GLY A 257 -3.18 7.78 -17.69
C GLY A 257 -3.87 8.23 -19.00
N PRO A 258 -3.26 9.07 -19.85
CA PRO A 258 -3.87 9.52 -21.10
C PRO A 258 -4.11 8.39 -22.13
N ARG A 259 -3.44 7.26 -21.98
CA ARG A 259 -3.51 6.10 -22.89
C ARG A 259 -4.46 5.03 -22.40
N THR A 260 -4.67 4.95 -21.08
CA THR A 260 -5.47 3.89 -20.45
C THR A 260 -6.93 3.98 -20.90
N LYS A 261 -7.45 2.85 -21.41
CA LYS A 261 -8.85 2.68 -21.78
C LYS A 261 -9.45 1.60 -20.90
N GLY A 262 -10.63 1.85 -20.37
CA GLY A 262 -11.30 0.90 -19.48
C GLY A 262 -11.80 1.57 -18.22
N LYS A 263 -12.06 0.77 -17.20
CA LYS A 263 -12.65 1.21 -15.93
C LYS A 263 -11.94 0.55 -14.77
N THR A 264 -11.82 1.28 -13.68
CA THR A 264 -11.44 0.76 -12.36
C THR A 264 -12.72 0.56 -11.55
N ASN A 265 -12.77 -0.50 -10.77
CA ASN A 265 -13.86 -0.80 -9.87
C ASN A 265 -13.27 -1.21 -8.51
N ILE A 266 -13.48 -0.37 -7.48
CA ILE A 266 -13.02 -0.62 -6.13
C ILE A 266 -14.23 -0.69 -5.22
N GLY A 267 -14.31 -1.71 -4.38
CA GLY A 267 -15.44 -1.89 -3.49
C GLY A 267 -15.21 -2.93 -2.41
N CYS A 268 -16.23 -3.10 -1.57
CA CYS A 268 -16.19 -4.04 -0.47
C CYS A 268 -17.41 -4.95 -0.47
N ILE A 269 -17.20 -6.22 -0.16
CA ILE A 269 -18.27 -7.17 0.13
C ILE A 269 -18.33 -7.39 1.63
N PHE A 270 -19.48 -7.09 2.23
CA PHE A 270 -19.70 -7.25 3.65
C PHE A 270 -20.67 -8.42 3.93
N THR A 271 -20.37 -9.18 4.97
CA THR A 271 -21.34 -10.09 5.57
C THR A 271 -21.46 -9.81 7.06
N GLY A 272 -22.67 -9.96 7.61
CA GLY A 272 -22.91 -9.65 9.01
C GLY A 272 -24.36 -9.88 9.42
N LYS A 273 -24.77 -9.20 10.48
CA LYS A 273 -26.14 -9.19 11.00
C LYS A 273 -26.71 -7.77 10.95
N LYS A 274 -28.03 -7.72 10.81
CA LYS A 274 -28.87 -6.54 10.99
C LYS A 274 -29.90 -6.81 12.05
#